data_629340a0d5df39cf52253a2ac215a80a
#
_entry.id   629340a0d5df39cf52253a2ac215a80a
#
_cell.length_a   1.000
_cell.length_b   1.000
_cell.length_c   1.000
_cell.angle_alpha   90.00
_cell.angle_beta   90.00
_cell.angle_gamma   90.00
#
_symmetry.space_group_name_H-M   'P 1'
#
loop_
_entity.id
_entity.type
_entity.pdbx_description
1 polymer ?
#
loop_
_entity_poly.entity_id
_entity_poly.type
_entity_poly.pdbx_seq_one_letter_code
_entity_poly.pdbx_strand_id
1 'polypeptide(L)'
;MTEIIKALAAIWFLSVCLTQALVAAAAAQTATPDPVDWAAVEAQARGQTVYWNAWGGSQTINDYIDWVDDILQERYEVSIVHVKLDDTANAVAKVVAEKAAGRDSDGSVDLIWINGENFASMKHNDLLFSPGWATKLPNWRYVDVENKPTILTDFTIATDGLESPWGGAKLVFFYDLVRTDTDSLPDSAQELLAWAKANPGRFSYPQPPDFIGSSFLKQVLSEVIDDRSKLLHPVDEATFERDVAPLFAYLDELHPHLWRSGKAYPANYPDMKQKMADGELDIIFAFNPAEASSAIAAGELPDTVRSFTFSGGTLGNTHFVAIPYNASAKAGALVAANFLISPEAQWRKQDPQIWGDPTVLAIDKLSPEDQARFAALDLGVATLPPEELGPALDEPHPDWMERIEQVWRERYGAGN
;
A
#
# COMPACT_ATOMS: atom_id res chain seq x y z
N MET A 1 -27.12 4.89 66.45
CA MET A 1 -27.91 5.31 65.27
C MET A 1 -27.14 6.26 64.36
N THR A 2 -26.43 7.24 64.87
CA THR A 2 -25.69 8.28 64.12
C THR A 2 -24.49 7.72 63.31
N GLU A 3 -23.76 6.73 63.78
CA GLU A 3 -22.62 6.11 63.12
C GLU A 3 -23.02 5.21 61.95
N ILE A 4 -24.16 4.53 62.04
CA ILE A 4 -24.70 3.69 60.95
C ILE A 4 -25.18 4.57 59.77
N ILE A 5 -25.77 5.74 60.08
CA ILE A 5 -26.22 6.67 59.02
C ILE A 5 -25.02 7.28 58.31
N LYS A 6 -23.92 7.60 58.99
CA LYS A 6 -22.67 8.10 58.37
C LYS A 6 -22.03 7.02 57.46
N ALA A 7 -21.99 5.78 57.89
CA ALA A 7 -21.48 4.65 57.10
C ALA A 7 -22.30 4.41 55.83
N LEU A 8 -23.63 4.43 55.92
CA LEU A 8 -24.54 4.28 54.80
C LEU A 8 -24.43 5.46 53.81
N ALA A 9 -24.27 6.70 54.29
CA ALA A 9 -24.05 7.88 53.45
C ALA A 9 -22.70 7.80 52.72
N ALA A 10 -21.63 7.32 53.36
CA ALA A 10 -20.31 7.15 52.73
C ALA A 10 -20.35 6.08 51.64
N ILE A 11 -21.05 4.95 51.88
CA ILE A 11 -21.22 3.88 50.90
C ILE A 11 -22.03 4.38 49.69
N TRP A 12 -23.08 5.16 49.93
CA TRP A 12 -23.88 5.75 48.86
C TRP A 12 -23.09 6.77 48.00
N PHE A 13 -22.27 7.63 48.65
CA PHE A 13 -21.39 8.56 47.98
C PHE A 13 -20.31 7.86 47.14
N LEU A 14 -19.69 6.79 47.66
CA LEU A 14 -18.72 5.99 46.90
C LEU A 14 -19.39 5.28 45.69
N SER A 15 -20.58 4.76 45.87
CA SER A 15 -21.34 4.09 44.78
C SER A 15 -21.73 5.07 43.67
N VAL A 16 -22.17 6.30 44.03
CA VAL A 16 -22.52 7.34 43.06
C VAL A 16 -21.26 7.86 42.33
N CYS A 17 -20.13 8.02 43.00
CA CYS A 17 -18.87 8.40 42.37
C CYS A 17 -18.37 7.29 41.42
N LEU A 18 -18.51 6.02 41.79
CA LEU A 18 -18.09 4.90 40.94
C LEU A 18 -18.97 4.77 39.69
N THR A 19 -20.29 4.95 39.83
CA THR A 19 -21.22 4.94 38.68
C THR A 19 -21.01 6.14 37.77
N GLN A 20 -20.73 7.32 38.30
CA GLN A 20 -20.42 8.49 37.49
C GLN A 20 -19.07 8.35 36.76
N ALA A 21 -18.05 7.75 37.40
CA ALA A 21 -16.77 7.47 36.76
C ALA A 21 -16.91 6.42 35.65
N LEU A 22 -17.71 5.37 35.86
CA LEU A 22 -18.00 4.35 34.82
C LEU A 22 -18.80 4.91 33.65
N VAL A 23 -19.78 5.78 33.89
CA VAL A 23 -20.54 6.45 32.83
C VAL A 23 -19.67 7.46 32.06
N ALA A 24 -18.80 8.20 32.74
CA ALA A 24 -17.86 9.11 32.10
C ALA A 24 -16.80 8.35 31.26
N ALA A 25 -16.30 7.22 31.75
CA ALA A 25 -15.38 6.36 31.00
C ALA A 25 -16.06 5.74 29.76
N ALA A 26 -17.29 5.27 29.91
CA ALA A 26 -18.07 4.75 28.77
C ALA A 26 -18.39 5.85 27.72
N ALA A 27 -18.72 7.06 28.16
CA ALA A 27 -18.97 8.18 27.26
C ALA A 27 -17.68 8.67 26.56
N ALA A 28 -16.53 8.60 27.22
CA ALA A 28 -15.24 8.90 26.60
C ALA A 28 -14.84 7.88 25.52
N GLN A 29 -15.21 6.61 25.69
CA GLN A 29 -14.96 5.54 24.72
C GLN A 29 -15.86 5.65 23.47
N THR A 30 -17.00 6.33 23.55
CA THR A 30 -17.93 6.51 22.42
C THR A 30 -17.74 7.83 21.65
N ALA A 31 -16.94 8.75 22.18
CA ALA A 31 -16.66 10.03 21.50
C ALA A 31 -15.76 9.78 20.28
N THR A 32 -16.06 10.46 19.16
CA THR A 32 -15.17 10.48 18.01
C THR A 32 -13.82 11.06 18.42
N PRO A 33 -12.68 10.34 18.21
CA PRO A 33 -11.38 10.85 18.61
C PRO A 33 -10.99 12.08 17.80
N ASP A 34 -10.47 13.11 18.49
CA ASP A 34 -9.90 14.29 17.83
C ASP A 34 -8.36 14.17 17.83
N PRO A 35 -7.71 13.99 16.67
CA PRO A 35 -6.26 13.83 16.58
C PRO A 35 -5.49 15.07 17.06
N VAL A 36 -6.12 16.22 17.28
CA VAL A 36 -5.49 17.41 17.87
C VAL A 36 -5.26 17.22 19.37
N ASP A 37 -6.14 16.49 20.07
CA ASP A 37 -5.93 16.10 21.47
C ASP A 37 -5.34 14.69 21.55
N TRP A 38 -4.04 14.59 21.26
CA TRP A 38 -3.36 13.31 21.16
C TRP A 38 -3.38 12.50 22.46
N ALA A 39 -3.28 13.17 23.60
CA ALA A 39 -3.35 12.50 24.89
C ALA A 39 -4.72 11.84 25.13
N ALA A 40 -5.81 12.47 24.68
CA ALA A 40 -7.15 11.87 24.72
C ALA A 40 -7.26 10.70 23.73
N VAL A 41 -6.65 10.80 22.54
CA VAL A 41 -6.61 9.68 21.57
C VAL A 41 -5.92 8.46 22.16
N GLU A 42 -4.71 8.63 22.76
CA GLU A 42 -3.99 7.51 23.39
C GLU A 42 -4.77 6.90 24.55
N ALA A 43 -5.40 7.76 25.38
CA ALA A 43 -6.22 7.25 26.49
C ALA A 43 -7.45 6.45 26.01
N GLN A 44 -8.09 6.89 24.91
CA GLN A 44 -9.25 6.22 24.31
C GLN A 44 -8.84 4.93 23.58
N ALA A 45 -7.64 4.88 23.01
CA ALA A 45 -7.12 3.74 22.28
C ALA A 45 -6.83 2.51 23.15
N ARG A 46 -6.54 2.73 24.46
CA ARG A 46 -6.18 1.64 25.38
C ARG A 46 -7.26 0.55 25.44
N GLY A 47 -6.82 -0.69 25.27
CA GLY A 47 -7.67 -1.87 25.25
C GLY A 47 -8.44 -2.07 23.94
N GLN A 48 -8.25 -1.23 22.93
CA GLN A 48 -8.88 -1.43 21.62
C GLN A 48 -8.15 -2.50 20.81
N THR A 49 -8.93 -3.22 19.99
CA THR A 49 -8.41 -4.11 18.95
C THR A 49 -8.73 -3.49 17.59
N VAL A 50 -7.71 -3.26 16.78
CA VAL A 50 -7.79 -2.69 15.43
C VAL A 50 -7.76 -3.82 14.41
N TYR A 51 -8.83 -4.02 13.66
CA TYR A 51 -8.87 -4.95 12.54
C TYR A 51 -8.29 -4.26 11.31
N TRP A 52 -6.98 -4.51 11.08
CA TRP A 52 -6.25 -3.96 9.94
C TRP A 52 -6.38 -4.88 8.73
N ASN A 53 -7.14 -4.43 7.74
CA ASN A 53 -7.35 -5.12 6.47
C ASN A 53 -6.19 -4.73 5.53
N ALA A 54 -5.28 -5.64 5.30
CA ALA A 54 -4.06 -5.41 4.53
C ALA A 54 -3.71 -6.63 3.66
N TRP A 55 -3.00 -6.39 2.57
CA TRP A 55 -2.53 -7.47 1.70
C TRP A 55 -1.66 -8.47 2.48
N GLY A 56 -1.94 -9.76 2.29
CA GLY A 56 -1.31 -10.85 3.06
C GLY A 56 -0.42 -11.79 2.25
N GLY A 57 -0.09 -11.43 1.00
CA GLY A 57 0.62 -12.31 0.07
C GLY A 57 2.13 -12.45 0.30
N SER A 58 2.71 -11.73 1.28
CA SER A 58 4.13 -11.82 1.64
C SER A 58 4.31 -12.11 3.13
N GLN A 59 5.12 -13.13 3.46
CA GLN A 59 5.39 -13.45 4.85
C GLN A 59 6.22 -12.37 5.54
N THR A 60 7.18 -11.74 4.85
CA THR A 60 7.98 -10.64 5.41
C THR A 60 7.12 -9.44 5.79
N ILE A 61 6.11 -9.10 4.98
CA ILE A 61 5.13 -8.04 5.30
C ILE A 61 4.25 -8.46 6.48
N ASN A 62 3.78 -9.71 6.50
CA ASN A 62 2.99 -10.23 7.61
C ASN A 62 3.77 -10.15 8.93
N ASP A 63 5.04 -10.56 8.93
CA ASP A 63 5.91 -10.52 10.12
C ASP A 63 6.19 -9.07 10.56
N TYR A 64 6.27 -8.11 9.64
CA TYR A 64 6.36 -6.70 9.99
C TYR A 64 5.08 -6.19 10.68
N ILE A 65 3.91 -6.58 10.18
CA ILE A 65 2.62 -6.20 10.79
C ILE A 65 2.46 -6.85 12.17
N ASP A 66 2.88 -8.10 12.33
CA ASP A 66 2.92 -8.80 13.63
C ASP A 66 3.85 -8.08 14.63
N TRP A 67 5.01 -7.60 14.17
CA TRP A 67 5.90 -6.76 15.00
C TRP A 67 5.25 -5.42 15.37
N VAL A 68 4.49 -4.80 14.48
CA VAL A 68 3.72 -3.57 14.80
C VAL A 68 2.73 -3.85 15.90
N ASP A 69 2.02 -5.00 15.88
CA ASP A 69 1.11 -5.42 16.96
C ASP A 69 1.85 -5.50 18.30
N ASP A 70 2.97 -6.23 18.35
CA ASP A 70 3.77 -6.38 19.57
C ASP A 70 4.13 -5.03 20.21
N ILE A 71 4.60 -4.08 19.39
CA ILE A 71 4.99 -2.74 19.86
C ILE A 71 3.79 -1.92 20.33
N LEU A 72 2.67 -1.97 19.59
CA LEU A 72 1.47 -1.23 19.97
C LEU A 72 0.81 -1.80 21.23
N GLN A 73 0.83 -3.11 21.38
CA GLN A 73 0.37 -3.78 22.60
C GLN A 73 1.22 -3.38 23.81
N GLU A 74 2.55 -3.40 23.67
CA GLU A 74 3.48 -3.07 24.76
C GLU A 74 3.35 -1.62 25.21
N ARG A 75 3.29 -0.68 24.26
CA ARG A 75 3.41 0.75 24.54
C ARG A 75 2.08 1.46 24.75
N TYR A 76 1.04 1.00 24.04
CA TYR A 76 -0.25 1.71 23.97
C TYR A 76 -1.44 0.86 24.43
N GLU A 77 -1.22 -0.42 24.75
CA GLU A 77 -2.31 -1.39 25.06
C GLU A 77 -3.33 -1.47 23.90
N VAL A 78 -2.84 -1.35 22.64
CA VAL A 78 -3.62 -1.49 21.41
C VAL A 78 -3.19 -2.76 20.70
N SER A 79 -4.14 -3.62 20.34
CA SER A 79 -3.88 -4.83 19.58
C SER A 79 -4.21 -4.64 18.10
N ILE A 80 -3.39 -5.22 17.22
CA ILE A 80 -3.66 -5.31 15.78
C ILE A 80 -4.08 -6.74 15.43
N VAL A 81 -5.18 -6.88 14.71
CA VAL A 81 -5.53 -8.13 14.03
C VAL A 81 -5.35 -7.92 12.53
N HIS A 82 -4.30 -8.51 11.97
CA HIS A 82 -4.07 -8.48 10.54
C HIS A 82 -5.12 -9.35 9.82
N VAL A 83 -6.09 -8.70 9.17
CA VAL A 83 -7.06 -9.35 8.28
C VAL A 83 -6.44 -9.43 6.90
N LYS A 84 -5.84 -10.58 6.57
CA LYS A 84 -5.10 -10.81 5.33
C LYS A 84 -6.04 -10.78 4.12
N LEU A 85 -5.75 -9.92 3.17
CA LEU A 85 -6.50 -9.77 1.92
C LEU A 85 -5.64 -10.22 0.74
N ASP A 86 -6.29 -10.77 -0.27
CA ASP A 86 -5.72 -10.94 -1.60
C ASP A 86 -5.86 -9.65 -2.43
N ASP A 87 -6.95 -8.89 -2.18
CA ASP A 87 -7.27 -7.64 -2.86
C ASP A 87 -7.95 -6.66 -1.91
N THR A 88 -7.53 -5.39 -1.93
CA THR A 88 -8.08 -4.29 -1.11
C THR A 88 -9.55 -4.02 -1.42
N ALA A 89 -10.01 -4.24 -2.65
CA ALA A 89 -11.42 -4.09 -3.04
C ALA A 89 -12.37 -4.91 -2.15
N ASN A 90 -11.91 -6.03 -1.58
CA ASN A 90 -12.70 -6.84 -0.65
C ASN A 90 -13.03 -6.10 0.66
N ALA A 91 -12.09 -5.30 1.19
CA ALA A 91 -12.33 -4.47 2.37
C ALA A 91 -13.27 -3.31 2.03
N VAL A 92 -13.08 -2.66 0.87
CA VAL A 92 -13.96 -1.58 0.39
C VAL A 92 -15.39 -2.08 0.24
N ALA A 93 -15.59 -3.22 -0.44
CA ALA A 93 -16.90 -3.83 -0.61
C ALA A 93 -17.60 -4.13 0.72
N LYS A 94 -16.84 -4.54 1.74
CA LYS A 94 -17.35 -4.79 3.09
C LYS A 94 -17.86 -3.50 3.75
N VAL A 95 -17.10 -2.40 3.68
CA VAL A 95 -17.53 -1.09 4.22
C VAL A 95 -18.76 -0.56 3.47
N VAL A 96 -18.80 -0.69 2.13
CA VAL A 96 -19.97 -0.35 1.31
C VAL A 96 -21.22 -1.15 1.74
N ALA A 97 -21.07 -2.47 1.94
CA ALA A 97 -22.17 -3.31 2.39
C ALA A 97 -22.66 -2.93 3.81
N GLU A 98 -21.75 -2.57 4.71
CA GLU A 98 -22.09 -2.08 6.04
C GLU A 98 -22.86 -0.76 5.99
N LYS A 99 -22.46 0.19 5.14
CA LYS A 99 -23.20 1.44 4.91
C LYS A 99 -24.60 1.18 4.36
N ALA A 100 -24.72 0.31 3.36
CA ALA A 100 -26.00 -0.08 2.78
C ALA A 100 -26.93 -0.76 3.81
N ALA A 101 -26.37 -1.45 4.82
CA ALA A 101 -27.10 -2.04 5.93
C ALA A 101 -27.42 -1.05 7.08
N GLY A 102 -27.05 0.23 6.95
CA GLY A 102 -27.24 1.27 7.99
C GLY A 102 -26.31 1.10 9.20
N ARG A 103 -25.16 0.43 9.05
CA ARG A 103 -24.16 0.29 10.10
C ARG A 103 -23.21 1.49 10.08
N ASP A 104 -23.61 2.58 10.69
CA ASP A 104 -22.84 3.84 10.74
C ASP A 104 -21.83 3.91 11.90
N SER A 105 -21.80 2.89 12.76
CA SER A 105 -20.84 2.66 13.85
C SER A 105 -20.56 1.17 13.99
N ASP A 106 -19.54 0.83 14.78
CA ASP A 106 -19.15 -0.54 15.08
C ASP A 106 -18.92 -1.40 13.81
N GLY A 107 -18.30 -0.77 12.81
CA GLY A 107 -17.86 -1.42 11.59
C GLY A 107 -16.83 -2.51 11.89
N SER A 108 -16.69 -3.44 10.97
CA SER A 108 -15.80 -4.59 11.13
C SER A 108 -14.41 -4.38 10.48
N VAL A 109 -14.15 -3.16 10.00
CA VAL A 109 -12.89 -2.73 9.41
C VAL A 109 -12.46 -1.46 10.11
N ASP A 110 -11.27 -1.45 10.72
CA ASP A 110 -10.77 -0.29 11.46
C ASP A 110 -9.65 0.44 10.75
N LEU A 111 -8.83 -0.29 10.01
CA LEU A 111 -7.73 0.26 9.22
C LEU A 111 -7.63 -0.52 7.91
N ILE A 112 -7.31 0.16 6.81
CA ILE A 112 -7.16 -0.44 5.48
C ILE A 112 -5.83 0.01 4.90
N TRP A 113 -5.02 -0.92 4.39
CA TRP A 113 -3.97 -0.58 3.43
C TRP A 113 -4.63 -0.34 2.07
N ILE A 114 -4.52 0.87 1.55
CA ILE A 114 -5.34 1.34 0.44
C ILE A 114 -4.52 2.16 -0.56
N ASN A 115 -4.94 2.13 -1.82
CA ASN A 115 -4.42 2.96 -2.92
C ASN A 115 -5.45 3.12 -4.02
N GLY A 116 -5.26 4.14 -4.86
CA GLY A 116 -5.83 4.30 -6.19
C GLY A 116 -7.35 4.29 -6.24
N GLU A 117 -7.90 3.41 -7.08
CA GLU A 117 -9.36 3.29 -7.28
C GLU A 117 -10.11 2.95 -6.00
N ASN A 118 -9.49 2.22 -5.10
CA ASN A 118 -10.08 1.87 -3.81
C ASN A 118 -10.23 3.11 -2.91
N PHE A 119 -9.19 3.96 -2.83
CA PHE A 119 -9.27 5.24 -2.12
C PHE A 119 -10.27 6.19 -2.79
N ALA A 120 -10.19 6.35 -4.12
CA ALA A 120 -11.13 7.17 -4.89
C ALA A 120 -12.58 6.75 -4.64
N SER A 121 -12.87 5.45 -4.68
CA SER A 121 -14.20 4.90 -4.39
C SER A 121 -14.66 5.22 -2.97
N MET A 122 -13.81 4.98 -1.96
CA MET A 122 -14.16 5.27 -0.58
C MET A 122 -14.38 6.76 -0.33
N LYS A 123 -13.54 7.62 -0.92
CA LYS A 123 -13.66 9.08 -0.81
C LYS A 123 -14.93 9.59 -1.47
N HIS A 124 -15.23 9.14 -2.71
CA HIS A 124 -16.42 9.55 -3.46
C HIS A 124 -17.73 9.17 -2.74
N ASN A 125 -17.75 8.07 -2.03
CA ASN A 125 -18.92 7.54 -1.34
C ASN A 125 -19.01 7.94 0.14
N ASP A 126 -18.17 8.88 0.62
CA ASP A 126 -18.10 9.31 2.03
C ASP A 126 -17.93 8.13 3.00
N LEU A 127 -17.00 7.22 2.68
CA LEU A 127 -16.73 6.02 3.46
C LEU A 127 -15.50 6.15 4.38
N LEU A 128 -14.84 7.31 4.39
CA LEU A 128 -13.62 7.56 5.15
C LEU A 128 -13.90 8.38 6.41
N PHE A 129 -13.09 8.16 7.44
CA PHE A 129 -13.11 8.95 8.66
C PHE A 129 -12.71 10.40 8.35
N SER A 130 -13.62 11.34 8.64
CA SER A 130 -13.50 12.76 8.30
C SER A 130 -13.78 13.63 9.54
N PRO A 131 -13.25 14.86 9.59
CA PRO A 131 -12.37 15.52 8.62
C PRO A 131 -10.95 14.98 8.63
N GLY A 132 -10.13 15.39 7.66
CA GLY A 132 -8.74 14.93 7.49
C GLY A 132 -7.95 14.89 8.80
N TRP A 133 -7.47 13.73 9.14
CA TRP A 133 -6.83 13.40 10.40
C TRP A 133 -5.31 13.16 10.27
N ALA A 134 -4.86 12.67 9.10
CA ALA A 134 -3.49 12.22 8.91
C ALA A 134 -2.45 13.32 9.16
N THR A 135 -2.72 14.54 8.66
CA THR A 135 -1.82 15.70 8.82
C THR A 135 -1.73 16.21 10.25
N LYS A 136 -2.60 15.71 11.15
CA LYS A 136 -2.62 16.08 12.57
C LYS A 136 -1.91 15.06 13.46
N LEU A 137 -1.45 13.94 12.89
CA LEU A 137 -0.69 12.93 13.63
C LEU A 137 0.63 13.53 14.14
N PRO A 138 1.06 13.25 15.37
CA PRO A 138 2.30 13.79 15.95
C PRO A 138 3.55 13.54 15.09
N ASN A 139 3.65 12.38 14.43
CA ASN A 139 4.79 12.02 13.59
C ASN A 139 4.68 12.56 12.15
N TRP A 140 3.56 13.19 11.75
CA TRP A 140 3.44 13.84 10.45
C TRP A 140 4.54 14.86 10.18
N ARG A 141 5.08 15.47 11.22
CA ARG A 141 6.19 16.44 11.14
C ARG A 141 7.45 15.88 10.47
N TYR A 142 7.60 14.56 10.42
CA TYR A 142 8.73 13.89 9.77
C TYR A 142 8.44 13.51 8.33
N VAL A 143 7.20 13.55 7.89
CA VAL A 143 6.79 13.15 6.54
C VAL A 143 7.34 14.11 5.50
N ASP A 144 7.87 13.58 4.40
CA ASP A 144 8.55 14.32 3.34
C ASP A 144 7.58 14.78 2.25
N VAL A 145 6.70 15.71 2.58
CA VAL A 145 5.73 16.28 1.63
C VAL A 145 6.37 17.19 0.57
N GLU A 146 7.62 17.62 0.79
CA GLU A 146 8.32 18.59 -0.08
C GLU A 146 8.97 17.88 -1.28
N ASN A 147 9.60 16.71 -1.03
CA ASN A 147 10.35 15.98 -2.06
C ASN A 147 9.58 14.76 -2.60
N LYS A 148 8.47 14.38 -1.94
CA LYS A 148 7.62 13.23 -2.31
C LYS A 148 6.18 13.69 -2.51
N PRO A 149 5.85 14.37 -3.62
CA PRO A 149 4.51 14.94 -3.86
C PRO A 149 3.39 13.89 -3.90
N THR A 150 3.72 12.62 -4.22
CA THR A 150 2.79 11.48 -4.18
C THR A 150 2.22 11.20 -2.78
N ILE A 151 2.74 11.82 -1.73
CA ILE A 151 2.18 11.77 -0.36
C ILE A 151 0.86 12.56 -0.24
N LEU A 152 0.66 13.57 -1.07
CA LEU A 152 -0.52 14.44 -1.02
C LEU A 152 -1.60 14.03 -2.04
N THR A 153 -1.27 13.08 -2.90
CA THR A 153 -2.19 12.55 -3.91
C THR A 153 -2.09 11.04 -3.99
N ASP A 154 -3.23 10.36 -4.07
CA ASP A 154 -3.29 8.94 -4.38
C ASP A 154 -3.86 8.79 -5.79
N PHE A 155 -3.06 8.30 -6.72
CA PHE A 155 -3.35 8.21 -8.17
C PHE A 155 -4.06 9.47 -8.69
N THR A 156 -3.44 10.63 -8.54
CA THR A 156 -3.95 11.96 -8.90
C THR A 156 -5.07 12.53 -8.00
N ILE A 157 -5.69 11.72 -7.16
CA ILE A 157 -6.75 12.17 -6.24
C ILE A 157 -6.11 12.78 -4.99
N ALA A 158 -6.44 14.03 -4.66
CA ALA A 158 -5.96 14.64 -3.43
C ALA A 158 -6.34 13.80 -2.20
N THR A 159 -5.39 13.56 -1.28
CA THR A 159 -5.67 12.77 -0.06
C THR A 159 -6.55 13.53 0.93
N ASP A 160 -6.50 14.86 0.95
CA ASP A 160 -7.18 15.75 1.91
C ASP A 160 -6.96 15.34 3.38
N GLY A 161 -5.87 14.59 3.63
CA GLY A 161 -5.55 14.04 4.94
C GLY A 161 -6.50 12.95 5.43
N LEU A 162 -7.26 12.31 4.55
CA LEU A 162 -8.18 11.20 4.85
C LEU A 162 -7.48 9.84 4.94
N GLU A 163 -6.22 9.81 4.54
CA GLU A 163 -5.32 8.66 4.64
C GLU A 163 -3.91 9.12 5.05
N SER A 164 -3.15 8.22 5.65
CA SER A 164 -1.77 8.47 6.08
C SER A 164 -0.80 7.66 5.23
N PRO A 165 0.25 8.29 4.66
CA PRO A 165 1.29 7.56 3.95
C PRO A 165 2.04 6.66 4.94
N TRP A 166 2.49 5.49 4.50
CA TRP A 166 3.33 4.64 5.33
C TRP A 166 4.43 3.91 4.57
N GLY A 167 4.48 4.03 3.24
CA GLY A 167 5.57 3.52 2.42
C GLY A 167 5.60 4.14 1.04
N GLY A 168 6.78 4.14 0.42
CA GLY A 168 6.97 4.51 -0.96
C GLY A 168 6.95 3.27 -1.85
N ALA A 169 6.50 3.43 -3.09
CA ALA A 169 6.49 2.36 -4.06
C ALA A 169 7.03 2.84 -5.40
N LYS A 170 7.74 1.96 -6.10
CA LYS A 170 8.21 2.19 -7.47
C LYS A 170 8.29 0.87 -8.20
N LEU A 171 7.78 0.85 -9.42
CA LEU A 171 7.89 -0.32 -10.27
C LEU A 171 9.35 -0.51 -10.70
N VAL A 172 9.88 -1.71 -10.42
CA VAL A 172 11.21 -2.14 -10.80
C VAL A 172 11.14 -3.52 -11.44
N PHE A 173 12.02 -3.77 -12.40
CA PHE A 173 12.18 -5.08 -13.03
C PHE A 173 13.34 -5.83 -12.40
N PHE A 174 13.26 -7.16 -12.39
CA PHE A 174 14.30 -8.06 -11.91
C PHE A 174 14.71 -9.02 -13.02
N TYR A 175 15.98 -9.37 -13.05
CA TYR A 175 16.52 -10.38 -13.95
C TYR A 175 17.58 -11.21 -13.23
N ASP A 176 17.85 -12.42 -13.73
CA ASP A 176 18.91 -13.27 -13.21
C ASP A 176 20.15 -13.20 -14.12
N LEU A 177 21.26 -12.71 -13.58
CA LEU A 177 22.57 -12.60 -14.27
C LEU A 177 23.04 -13.91 -14.93
N VAL A 178 22.61 -15.07 -14.41
CA VAL A 178 23.00 -16.37 -14.97
C VAL A 178 22.24 -16.68 -16.26
N ARG A 179 21.05 -16.10 -16.44
CA ARG A 179 20.16 -16.41 -17.55
C ARG A 179 19.98 -15.27 -18.54
N THR A 180 20.23 -14.04 -18.11
CA THR A 180 20.02 -12.83 -18.94
C THR A 180 21.28 -11.99 -18.93
N ASP A 181 21.80 -11.69 -20.15
CA ASP A 181 22.92 -10.78 -20.31
C ASP A 181 22.49 -9.35 -20.01
N THR A 182 23.25 -8.66 -19.16
CA THR A 182 23.00 -7.26 -18.76
C THR A 182 22.94 -6.32 -19.99
N ASP A 183 23.75 -6.56 -21.00
CA ASP A 183 23.79 -5.74 -22.22
C ASP A 183 22.54 -5.94 -23.10
N SER A 184 21.70 -6.93 -22.80
CA SER A 184 20.45 -7.22 -23.52
C SER A 184 19.18 -6.79 -22.77
N LEU A 185 19.32 -6.12 -21.62
CA LEU A 185 18.17 -5.69 -20.84
C LEU A 185 17.38 -4.59 -21.58
N PRO A 186 16.04 -4.68 -21.55
CA PRO A 186 15.19 -3.64 -22.14
C PRO A 186 15.19 -2.38 -21.28
N ASP A 187 15.25 -1.20 -21.88
CA ASP A 187 15.18 0.09 -21.20
C ASP A 187 13.86 0.84 -21.45
N SER A 188 12.90 0.19 -22.11
CA SER A 188 11.58 0.71 -22.45
C SER A 188 10.58 -0.42 -22.71
N ALA A 189 9.28 -0.12 -22.73
CA ALA A 189 8.25 -1.09 -23.11
C ALA A 189 8.48 -1.64 -24.54
N GLN A 190 8.91 -0.82 -25.48
CA GLN A 190 9.19 -1.25 -26.84
C GLN A 190 10.37 -2.22 -26.91
N GLU A 191 11.41 -2.00 -26.14
CA GLU A 191 12.54 -2.93 -26.05
C GLU A 191 12.18 -4.21 -25.29
N LEU A 192 11.30 -4.12 -24.27
CA LEU A 192 10.76 -5.31 -23.60
C LEU A 192 9.99 -6.20 -24.59
N LEU A 193 9.21 -5.61 -25.50
CA LEU A 193 8.55 -6.36 -26.57
C LEU A 193 9.56 -7.04 -27.50
N ALA A 194 10.62 -6.33 -27.88
CA ALA A 194 11.69 -6.89 -28.71
C ALA A 194 12.42 -8.03 -27.98
N TRP A 195 12.72 -7.83 -26.70
CA TRP A 195 13.33 -8.84 -25.83
C TRP A 195 12.44 -10.09 -25.70
N ALA A 196 11.13 -9.92 -25.45
CA ALA A 196 10.18 -11.02 -25.33
C ALA A 196 10.06 -11.82 -26.65
N LYS A 197 10.11 -11.15 -27.81
CA LYS A 197 10.16 -11.80 -29.13
C LYS A 197 11.43 -12.64 -29.32
N ALA A 198 12.57 -12.18 -28.81
CA ALA A 198 13.85 -12.90 -28.87
C ALA A 198 13.93 -14.03 -27.82
N ASN A 199 13.18 -13.92 -26.70
CA ASN A 199 13.18 -14.84 -25.57
C ASN A 199 11.74 -15.34 -25.28
N PRO A 200 11.07 -16.06 -26.21
CA PRO A 200 9.67 -16.40 -26.06
C PRO A 200 9.45 -17.30 -24.83
N GLY A 201 8.41 -16.97 -24.07
CA GLY A 201 8.02 -17.68 -22.86
C GLY A 201 8.77 -17.28 -21.59
N ARG A 202 9.69 -16.30 -21.66
CA ARG A 202 10.56 -15.91 -20.53
C ARG A 202 10.11 -14.66 -19.77
N PHE A 203 9.01 -14.05 -20.19
CA PHE A 203 8.34 -12.94 -19.53
C PHE A 203 6.85 -13.22 -19.37
N SER A 204 6.23 -12.69 -18.35
CA SER A 204 4.78 -12.64 -18.17
C SER A 204 4.42 -11.59 -17.11
N TYR A 205 3.12 -11.36 -16.94
CA TYR A 205 2.55 -10.53 -15.88
C TYR A 205 1.28 -11.19 -15.35
N PRO A 206 0.86 -10.93 -14.09
CA PRO A 206 -0.41 -11.43 -13.56
C PRO A 206 -1.60 -10.86 -14.34
N GLN A 207 -2.67 -11.65 -14.45
CA GLN A 207 -3.87 -11.22 -15.13
C GLN A 207 -4.59 -10.11 -14.35
N PRO A 208 -4.99 -8.97 -14.98
CA PRO A 208 -5.89 -8.01 -14.34
C PRO A 208 -7.19 -8.68 -13.83
N PRO A 209 -7.74 -8.26 -12.67
CA PRO A 209 -7.43 -7.02 -11.95
C PRO A 209 -6.31 -7.13 -10.89
N ASP A 210 -5.42 -8.14 -10.94
CA ASP A 210 -4.27 -8.17 -10.04
C ASP A 210 -3.50 -6.85 -10.14
N PHE A 211 -3.17 -6.22 -9.00
CA PHE A 211 -2.54 -4.90 -8.94
C PHE A 211 -1.23 -4.83 -9.73
N ILE A 212 -0.39 -5.87 -9.66
CA ILE A 212 0.89 -5.92 -10.37
C ILE A 212 0.65 -6.03 -11.89
N GLY A 213 -0.32 -6.86 -12.29
CA GLY A 213 -0.70 -6.98 -13.70
C GLY A 213 -1.23 -5.67 -14.27
N SER A 214 -2.15 -5.01 -13.56
CA SER A 214 -2.69 -3.71 -13.96
C SER A 214 -1.62 -2.62 -13.98
N SER A 215 -0.64 -2.68 -13.05
CA SER A 215 0.51 -1.76 -13.05
C SER A 215 1.39 -1.91 -14.30
N PHE A 216 1.58 -3.15 -14.80
CA PHE A 216 2.24 -3.36 -16.08
C PHE A 216 1.51 -2.69 -17.24
N LEU A 217 0.17 -2.82 -17.31
CA LEU A 217 -0.62 -2.16 -18.35
C LEU A 217 -0.50 -0.64 -18.29
N LYS A 218 -0.53 -0.06 -17.08
CA LYS A 218 -0.35 1.39 -16.87
C LYS A 218 1.05 1.85 -17.28
N GLN A 219 2.10 1.08 -16.91
CA GLN A 219 3.47 1.38 -17.32
C GLN A 219 3.59 1.43 -18.84
N VAL A 220 3.09 0.41 -19.54
CA VAL A 220 3.11 0.37 -21.00
C VAL A 220 2.31 1.53 -21.60
N LEU A 221 1.07 1.77 -21.12
CA LEU A 221 0.25 2.89 -21.61
C LEU A 221 0.95 4.22 -21.44
N SER A 222 1.62 4.46 -20.32
CA SER A 222 2.36 5.70 -20.06
C SER A 222 3.48 5.96 -21.05
N GLU A 223 4.01 4.91 -21.71
CA GLU A 223 5.04 5.05 -22.73
C GLU A 223 4.47 5.16 -24.15
N VAL A 224 3.33 4.53 -24.43
CA VAL A 224 2.81 4.42 -25.80
C VAL A 224 1.67 5.39 -26.13
N ILE A 225 1.10 6.06 -25.14
CA ILE A 225 0.06 7.08 -25.35
C ILE A 225 0.66 8.34 -25.98
N ASP A 226 -0.05 8.94 -26.93
CA ASP A 226 0.43 10.16 -27.63
C ASP A 226 0.60 11.36 -26.70
N ASP A 227 -0.30 11.50 -25.70
CA ASP A 227 -0.29 12.61 -24.73
C ASP A 227 -0.50 12.07 -23.32
N ARG A 228 0.62 11.92 -22.59
CA ARG A 228 0.62 11.40 -21.21
C ARG A 228 -0.17 12.26 -20.23
N SER A 229 -0.31 13.57 -20.50
CA SER A 229 -1.06 14.46 -19.59
C SER A 229 -2.52 14.07 -19.43
N LYS A 230 -3.10 13.36 -20.40
CA LYS A 230 -4.47 12.83 -20.33
C LYS A 230 -4.63 11.83 -19.18
N LEU A 231 -3.58 11.08 -18.88
CA LEU A 231 -3.61 10.07 -17.82
C LEU A 231 -3.80 10.68 -16.43
N LEU A 232 -3.52 11.97 -16.26
CA LEU A 232 -3.69 12.68 -14.98
C LEU A 232 -5.13 13.14 -14.72
N HIS A 233 -6.05 12.89 -15.65
CA HIS A 233 -7.44 13.30 -15.59
C HIS A 233 -8.36 12.09 -15.75
N PRO A 234 -9.64 12.19 -15.33
CA PRO A 234 -10.65 11.17 -15.61
C PRO A 234 -10.69 10.81 -17.09
N VAL A 235 -11.07 9.58 -17.38
CA VAL A 235 -11.22 9.08 -18.76
C VAL A 235 -12.24 9.95 -19.53
N ASP A 236 -11.84 10.41 -20.71
CA ASP A 236 -12.78 10.96 -21.70
C ASP A 236 -13.30 9.83 -22.59
N GLU A 237 -14.51 9.37 -22.34
CA GLU A 237 -15.16 8.28 -23.07
C GLU A 237 -15.20 8.51 -24.60
N ALA A 238 -15.22 9.78 -25.06
CA ALA A 238 -15.22 10.09 -26.48
C ALA A 238 -13.87 9.78 -27.17
N THR A 239 -12.79 9.73 -26.41
CA THR A 239 -11.44 9.53 -26.94
C THR A 239 -10.76 8.25 -26.43
N PHE A 240 -11.32 7.59 -25.43
CA PHE A 240 -10.76 6.45 -24.72
C PHE A 240 -10.25 5.35 -25.66
N GLU A 241 -11.10 4.85 -26.57
CA GLU A 241 -10.72 3.79 -27.49
C GLU A 241 -9.49 4.15 -28.35
N ARG A 242 -9.44 5.40 -28.83
CA ARG A 242 -8.29 5.91 -29.59
C ARG A 242 -7.04 5.99 -28.71
N ASP A 243 -7.19 6.49 -27.49
CA ASP A 243 -6.07 6.76 -26.58
C ASP A 243 -5.45 5.47 -26.02
N VAL A 244 -6.23 4.38 -25.88
CA VAL A 244 -5.72 3.06 -25.47
C VAL A 244 -5.35 2.13 -26.63
N ALA A 245 -5.69 2.48 -27.87
CA ALA A 245 -5.39 1.63 -29.01
C ALA A 245 -3.91 1.24 -29.14
N PRO A 246 -2.92 2.13 -28.87
CA PRO A 246 -1.49 1.77 -28.89
C PRO A 246 -1.15 0.72 -27.82
N LEU A 247 -1.74 0.78 -26.62
CA LEU A 247 -1.55 -0.23 -25.58
C LEU A 247 -2.03 -1.61 -26.07
N PHE A 248 -3.24 -1.69 -26.60
CA PHE A 248 -3.77 -2.98 -27.03
C PHE A 248 -3.07 -3.53 -28.28
N ALA A 249 -2.61 -2.67 -29.17
CA ALA A 249 -1.74 -3.09 -30.27
C ALA A 249 -0.42 -3.68 -29.76
N TYR A 250 0.20 -3.06 -28.75
CA TYR A 250 1.38 -3.60 -28.08
C TYR A 250 1.11 -4.95 -27.44
N LEU A 251 -0.01 -5.11 -26.72
CA LEU A 251 -0.38 -6.37 -26.07
C LEU A 251 -0.68 -7.49 -27.09
N ASP A 252 -1.34 -7.18 -28.20
CA ASP A 252 -1.58 -8.14 -29.29
C ASP A 252 -0.26 -8.70 -29.86
N GLU A 253 0.80 -7.86 -29.92
CA GLU A 253 2.12 -8.30 -30.33
C GLU A 253 2.87 -9.05 -29.22
N LEU A 254 2.70 -8.66 -27.95
CA LEU A 254 3.43 -9.23 -26.82
C LEU A 254 2.91 -10.62 -26.44
N HIS A 255 1.59 -10.82 -26.37
CA HIS A 255 0.97 -12.02 -25.80
C HIS A 255 1.44 -13.34 -26.43
N PRO A 256 1.64 -13.46 -27.75
CA PRO A 256 2.18 -14.69 -28.35
C PRO A 256 3.55 -15.10 -27.83
N HIS A 257 4.31 -14.14 -27.25
CA HIS A 257 5.68 -14.34 -26.75
C HIS A 257 5.75 -14.48 -25.22
N LEU A 258 4.64 -14.29 -24.51
CA LEU A 258 4.59 -14.48 -23.06
C LEU A 258 4.72 -15.96 -22.67
N TRP A 259 4.99 -16.20 -21.39
CA TRP A 259 4.91 -17.53 -20.78
C TRP A 259 3.60 -18.23 -21.21
N ARG A 260 3.73 -19.50 -21.63
CA ARG A 260 2.63 -20.28 -22.22
C ARG A 260 1.91 -19.60 -23.39
N SER A 261 2.62 -18.74 -24.11
CA SER A 261 2.10 -17.99 -25.26
C SER A 261 0.87 -17.13 -24.93
N GLY A 262 0.82 -16.55 -23.74
CA GLY A 262 -0.29 -15.72 -23.28
C GLY A 262 -1.63 -16.45 -23.08
N LYS A 263 -1.63 -17.78 -23.05
CA LYS A 263 -2.84 -18.60 -22.79
C LYS A 263 -3.06 -18.88 -21.30
N ALA A 264 -2.08 -18.56 -20.48
CA ALA A 264 -2.13 -18.59 -19.03
C ALA A 264 -1.19 -17.50 -18.50
N TYR A 265 -1.49 -17.04 -17.31
CA TYR A 265 -0.79 -15.97 -16.62
C TYR A 265 -0.40 -16.43 -15.22
N PRO A 266 0.65 -15.85 -14.60
CA PRO A 266 0.86 -15.98 -13.16
C PRO A 266 -0.41 -15.57 -12.40
N ALA A 267 -0.73 -16.27 -11.33
CA ALA A 267 -1.93 -15.98 -10.54
C ALA A 267 -1.83 -14.62 -9.82
N ASN A 268 -0.62 -14.27 -9.39
CA ASN A 268 -0.31 -13.04 -8.64
C ASN A 268 1.23 -12.85 -8.61
N TYR A 269 1.69 -11.79 -7.91
CA TYR A 269 3.13 -11.55 -7.75
C TYR A 269 3.90 -12.72 -7.08
N PRO A 270 3.46 -13.32 -5.95
CA PRO A 270 4.14 -14.49 -5.38
C PRO A 270 4.34 -15.64 -6.36
N ASP A 271 3.33 -15.95 -7.18
CA ASP A 271 3.44 -16.99 -8.22
C ASP A 271 4.42 -16.58 -9.33
N MET A 272 4.42 -15.30 -9.73
CA MET A 272 5.39 -14.78 -10.70
C MET A 272 6.84 -14.87 -10.16
N LYS A 273 7.06 -14.54 -8.88
CA LYS A 273 8.35 -14.67 -8.19
C LYS A 273 8.81 -16.13 -8.13
N GLN A 274 7.92 -17.05 -7.78
CA GLN A 274 8.23 -18.48 -7.78
C GLN A 274 8.64 -18.98 -9.17
N LYS A 275 7.99 -18.52 -10.24
CA LYS A 275 8.37 -18.88 -11.62
C LYS A 275 9.76 -18.37 -12.00
N MET A 276 10.19 -17.22 -11.49
CA MET A 276 11.58 -16.76 -11.64
C MET A 276 12.55 -17.69 -10.89
N ALA A 277 12.24 -18.02 -9.64
CA ALA A 277 13.06 -18.93 -8.84
C ALA A 277 13.22 -20.31 -9.52
N ASP A 278 12.15 -20.83 -10.12
CA ASP A 278 12.12 -22.10 -10.86
C ASP A 278 12.77 -21.99 -12.26
N GLY A 279 13.15 -20.80 -12.70
CA GLY A 279 13.76 -20.58 -14.02
C GLY A 279 12.76 -20.64 -15.18
N GLU A 280 11.45 -20.50 -14.93
CA GLU A 280 10.43 -20.40 -15.96
C GLU A 280 10.37 -18.99 -16.56
N LEU A 281 10.59 -17.95 -15.72
CA LEU A 281 10.68 -16.55 -16.14
C LEU A 281 12.10 -16.01 -15.91
N ASP A 282 12.60 -15.20 -16.82
CA ASP A 282 13.93 -14.58 -16.75
C ASP A 282 13.86 -13.09 -16.40
N ILE A 283 12.73 -12.43 -16.70
CA ILE A 283 12.40 -11.06 -16.27
C ILE A 283 11.03 -11.11 -15.59
N ILE A 284 10.97 -10.51 -14.38
CA ILE A 284 9.74 -10.21 -13.63
C ILE A 284 9.80 -8.76 -13.13
N PHE A 285 8.78 -8.32 -12.42
CA PHE A 285 8.75 -6.97 -11.85
C PHE A 285 7.92 -6.94 -10.57
N ALA A 286 8.14 -5.91 -9.75
CA ALA A 286 7.37 -5.63 -8.55
C ALA A 286 7.28 -4.12 -8.32
N PHE A 287 6.48 -3.73 -7.33
CA PHE A 287 6.27 -2.32 -6.97
C PHE A 287 7.04 -1.90 -5.70
N ASN A 288 8.11 -2.62 -5.37
CA ASN A 288 9.03 -2.29 -4.28
C ASN A 288 10.48 -2.33 -4.79
N PRO A 289 11.24 -1.22 -4.72
CA PRO A 289 12.62 -1.16 -5.19
C PRO A 289 13.57 -2.15 -4.53
N ALA A 290 13.33 -2.54 -3.29
CA ALA A 290 14.17 -3.48 -2.56
C ALA A 290 13.64 -4.93 -2.57
N GLU A 291 12.55 -5.21 -3.28
CA GLU A 291 11.91 -6.53 -3.29
C GLU A 291 12.89 -7.66 -3.67
N ALA A 292 13.74 -7.45 -4.68
CA ALA A 292 14.70 -8.46 -5.08
C ALA A 292 15.72 -8.75 -3.97
N SER A 293 16.22 -7.71 -3.28
CA SER A 293 17.14 -7.88 -2.13
C SER A 293 16.46 -8.56 -0.96
N SER A 294 15.21 -8.20 -0.68
CA SER A 294 14.41 -8.85 0.38
C SER A 294 14.16 -10.33 0.07
N ALA A 295 13.77 -10.65 -1.17
CA ALA A 295 13.56 -12.03 -1.60
C ALA A 295 14.87 -12.88 -1.58
N ILE A 296 16.03 -12.28 -1.90
CA ILE A 296 17.33 -12.91 -1.75
C ILE A 296 17.63 -13.18 -0.26
N ALA A 297 17.42 -12.19 0.60
CA ALA A 297 17.64 -12.33 2.03
C ALA A 297 16.74 -13.41 2.66
N ALA A 298 15.51 -13.54 2.18
CA ALA A 298 14.57 -14.60 2.58
C ALA A 298 14.87 -15.98 1.96
N GLY A 299 15.83 -16.07 1.02
CA GLY A 299 16.14 -17.31 0.30
C GLY A 299 15.09 -17.73 -0.74
N GLU A 300 14.25 -16.81 -1.17
CA GLU A 300 13.20 -17.02 -2.17
C GLU A 300 13.70 -16.82 -3.60
N LEU A 301 14.72 -15.97 -3.78
CA LEU A 301 15.41 -15.77 -5.07
C LEU A 301 16.92 -16.04 -4.92
N PRO A 302 17.61 -16.46 -6.01
CA PRO A 302 19.05 -16.63 -5.98
C PRO A 302 19.79 -15.28 -5.85
N ASP A 303 20.98 -15.29 -5.29
CA ASP A 303 21.86 -14.13 -5.09
C ASP A 303 22.38 -13.50 -6.39
N THR A 304 22.12 -14.14 -7.52
CA THR A 304 22.41 -13.66 -8.88
C THR A 304 21.35 -12.73 -9.45
N VAL A 305 20.20 -12.57 -8.77
CA VAL A 305 19.14 -11.64 -9.23
C VAL A 305 19.58 -10.18 -9.03
N ARG A 306 19.25 -9.33 -9.97
CA ARG A 306 19.49 -7.87 -9.97
C ARG A 306 18.26 -7.12 -10.44
N SER A 307 18.19 -5.84 -10.10
CA SER A 307 17.11 -4.95 -10.53
C SER A 307 17.54 -4.03 -11.67
N PHE A 308 16.58 -3.59 -12.46
CA PHE A 308 16.72 -2.52 -13.43
C PHE A 308 15.41 -1.73 -13.58
N THR A 309 15.48 -0.57 -14.20
CA THR A 309 14.32 0.28 -14.52
C THR A 309 14.41 0.73 -15.97
N PHE A 310 13.31 1.24 -16.51
CA PHE A 310 13.32 1.84 -17.84
C PHE A 310 13.91 3.26 -17.82
N SER A 311 14.65 3.62 -18.86
CA SER A 311 15.34 4.92 -18.98
C SER A 311 14.37 6.10 -18.99
N GLY A 312 13.16 5.92 -19.55
CA GLY A 312 12.08 6.91 -19.54
C GLY A 312 11.37 7.05 -18.18
N GLY A 313 11.75 6.24 -17.19
CA GLY A 313 11.13 6.16 -15.88
C GLY A 313 10.13 5.03 -15.73
N THR A 314 9.82 4.71 -14.49
CA THR A 314 8.80 3.73 -14.12
C THR A 314 7.80 4.31 -13.13
N LEU A 315 6.58 3.75 -13.10
CA LEU A 315 5.53 4.20 -12.18
C LEU A 315 6.02 4.22 -10.74
N GLY A 316 5.67 5.27 -10.02
CA GLY A 316 5.98 5.41 -8.60
C GLY A 316 4.81 6.05 -7.87
N ASN A 317 4.51 5.55 -6.67
CA ASN A 317 3.46 6.08 -5.82
C ASN A 317 3.83 5.99 -4.34
N THR A 318 2.91 6.41 -3.50
CA THR A 318 2.92 6.21 -2.05
C THR A 318 1.80 5.23 -1.73
N HIS A 319 2.00 4.32 -0.79
CA HIS A 319 0.90 3.55 -0.26
C HIS A 319 0.47 4.06 1.11
N PHE A 320 -0.82 3.89 1.39
CA PHE A 320 -1.48 4.57 2.48
C PHE A 320 -2.21 3.60 3.41
N VAL A 321 -2.53 4.10 4.60
CA VAL A 321 -3.54 3.50 5.47
C VAL A 321 -4.68 4.50 5.67
N ALA A 322 -5.92 4.01 5.56
CA ALA A 322 -7.13 4.80 5.77
C ALA A 322 -8.02 4.17 6.84
N ILE A 323 -8.79 5.02 7.49
CA ILE A 323 -9.74 4.64 8.55
C ILE A 323 -11.15 4.76 7.97
N PRO A 324 -11.99 3.72 7.97
CA PRO A 324 -13.38 3.81 7.57
C PRO A 324 -14.21 4.73 8.48
N TYR A 325 -15.25 5.36 7.93
CA TYR A 325 -16.14 6.28 8.66
C TYR A 325 -16.81 5.62 9.88
N ASN A 326 -17.13 4.32 9.77
CA ASN A 326 -17.82 3.53 10.79
C ASN A 326 -16.90 2.64 11.63
N ALA A 327 -15.57 2.79 11.51
CA ALA A 327 -14.60 1.98 12.26
C ALA A 327 -14.92 1.97 13.77
N SER A 328 -14.78 0.81 14.38
CA SER A 328 -15.07 0.60 15.81
C SER A 328 -13.94 1.09 16.71
N ALA A 329 -12.69 0.97 16.24
CA ALA A 329 -11.46 1.29 16.98
C ALA A 329 -10.71 2.49 16.39
N LYS A 330 -11.41 3.60 16.10
CA LYS A 330 -10.81 4.79 15.47
C LYS A 330 -9.59 5.33 16.22
N ALA A 331 -9.63 5.38 17.55
CA ALA A 331 -8.52 5.88 18.34
C ALA A 331 -7.29 4.94 18.23
N GLY A 332 -7.49 3.64 18.32
CA GLY A 332 -6.45 2.64 18.10
C GLY A 332 -5.87 2.71 16.67
N ALA A 333 -6.73 2.90 15.67
CA ALA A 333 -6.32 3.07 14.27
C ALA A 333 -5.47 4.35 14.07
N LEU A 334 -5.81 5.46 14.73
CA LEU A 334 -4.99 6.69 14.73
C LEU A 334 -3.62 6.44 15.38
N VAL A 335 -3.56 5.71 16.51
CA VAL A 335 -2.30 5.34 17.18
C VAL A 335 -1.45 4.46 16.26
N ALA A 336 -2.06 3.46 15.61
CA ALA A 336 -1.38 2.60 14.64
C ALA A 336 -0.83 3.43 13.46
N ALA A 337 -1.65 4.27 12.84
CA ALA A 337 -1.22 5.13 11.74
C ALA A 337 -0.07 6.07 12.13
N ASN A 338 -0.14 6.68 13.32
CA ASN A 338 0.95 7.52 13.83
C ASN A 338 2.25 6.72 14.06
N PHE A 339 2.15 5.49 14.59
CA PHE A 339 3.32 4.64 14.78
C PHE A 339 3.94 4.25 13.43
N LEU A 340 3.14 3.91 12.43
CA LEU A 340 3.62 3.51 11.10
C LEU A 340 4.49 4.59 10.42
N ILE A 341 4.28 5.88 10.73
CA ILE A 341 5.11 6.99 10.24
C ILE A 341 6.14 7.47 11.29
N SER A 342 6.43 6.66 12.31
CA SER A 342 7.53 6.95 13.25
C SER A 342 8.89 6.62 12.63
N PRO A 343 9.98 7.29 13.07
CA PRO A 343 11.34 6.96 12.61
C PRO A 343 11.69 5.48 12.82
N GLU A 344 11.30 4.91 13.96
CA GLU A 344 11.54 3.50 14.30
C GLU A 344 10.86 2.54 13.32
N ALA A 345 9.54 2.72 13.09
CA ALA A 345 8.76 1.87 12.20
C ALA A 345 9.25 1.97 10.75
N GLN A 346 9.56 3.17 10.30
CA GLN A 346 10.03 3.43 8.94
C GLN A 346 11.46 2.91 8.71
N TRP A 347 12.36 3.07 9.68
CA TRP A 347 13.70 2.50 9.60
C TRP A 347 13.67 0.97 9.51
N ARG A 348 12.90 0.33 10.40
CA ARG A 348 12.75 -1.13 10.40
C ARG A 348 12.16 -1.66 9.10
N LYS A 349 11.16 -0.95 8.57
CA LYS A 349 10.49 -1.32 7.33
C LYS A 349 11.42 -1.22 6.11
N GLN A 350 12.31 -0.23 6.09
CA GLN A 350 13.24 -0.02 4.97
C GLN A 350 14.38 -1.05 4.91
N ASP A 351 14.63 -1.81 5.98
CA ASP A 351 15.60 -2.89 5.99
C ASP A 351 15.14 -4.05 5.08
N PRO A 352 15.88 -4.42 4.02
CA PRO A 352 15.53 -5.53 3.13
C PRO A 352 15.46 -6.90 3.82
N GLN A 353 16.12 -7.06 4.97
CA GLN A 353 16.00 -8.27 5.78
C GLN A 353 14.65 -8.37 6.51
N ILE A 354 13.91 -7.27 6.59
CA ILE A 354 12.58 -7.19 7.19
C ILE A 354 11.53 -7.07 6.12
N TRP A 355 11.61 -6.04 5.24
CA TRP A 355 10.70 -5.83 4.13
C TRP A 355 11.36 -5.11 2.95
N GLY A 356 12.15 -4.05 3.21
CA GLY A 356 12.80 -3.25 2.17
C GLY A 356 11.91 -2.13 1.61
N ASP A 357 10.81 -1.78 2.26
CA ASP A 357 9.88 -0.77 1.76
C ASP A 357 10.40 0.66 2.00
N PRO A 358 10.52 1.52 0.97
CA PRO A 358 11.09 2.86 1.10
C PRO A 358 10.33 3.74 2.07
N THR A 359 11.08 4.52 2.87
CA THR A 359 10.49 5.44 3.85
C THR A 359 9.75 6.61 3.20
N VAL A 360 8.70 7.09 3.87
CA VAL A 360 7.99 8.33 3.54
C VAL A 360 8.54 9.54 4.29
N LEU A 361 9.60 9.36 5.11
CA LEU A 361 10.13 10.42 5.95
C LEU A 361 11.18 11.27 5.21
N ALA A 362 11.26 12.53 5.60
CA ALA A 362 12.35 13.44 5.31
C ALA A 362 13.48 13.18 6.31
N ILE A 363 14.53 12.49 5.87
CA ILE A 363 15.61 12.01 6.73
C ILE A 363 16.31 13.17 7.44
N ASP A 364 16.44 14.33 6.81
CA ASP A 364 17.05 15.55 7.36
C ASP A 364 16.25 16.15 8.53
N LYS A 365 14.94 15.83 8.66
CA LYS A 365 14.10 16.25 9.79
C LYS A 365 14.23 15.36 11.02
N LEU A 366 14.92 14.21 10.90
CA LEU A 366 15.07 13.24 11.97
C LEU A 366 16.19 13.64 12.94
N SER A 367 16.25 12.96 14.08
CA SER A 367 17.39 13.10 15.01
C SER A 367 18.70 12.67 14.35
N PRO A 368 19.88 13.20 14.74
CA PRO A 368 21.17 12.73 14.20
C PRO A 368 21.40 11.23 14.39
N GLU A 369 20.85 10.63 15.45
CA GLU A 369 20.91 9.20 15.70
C GLU A 369 20.10 8.42 14.67
N ASP A 370 18.85 8.84 14.41
CA ASP A 370 18.00 8.19 13.41
C ASP A 370 18.57 8.36 12.01
N GLN A 371 19.08 9.55 11.66
CA GLN A 371 19.77 9.76 10.37
C GLN A 371 20.92 8.78 10.18
N ALA A 372 21.74 8.56 11.22
CA ALA A 372 22.85 7.61 11.17
C ALA A 372 22.35 6.16 11.04
N ARG A 373 21.22 5.79 11.66
CA ARG A 373 20.61 4.46 11.53
C ARG A 373 20.12 4.21 10.09
N PHE A 374 19.44 5.17 9.48
CA PHE A 374 19.03 5.06 8.07
C PHE A 374 20.22 4.97 7.11
N ALA A 375 21.25 5.77 7.32
CA ALA A 375 22.46 5.77 6.50
C ALA A 375 23.29 4.46 6.61
N ALA A 376 23.12 3.71 7.70
CA ALA A 376 23.80 2.45 7.94
C ALA A 376 23.05 1.22 7.41
N LEU A 377 21.85 1.38 6.82
CA LEU A 377 21.11 0.26 6.24
C LEU A 377 21.86 -0.32 5.04
N ASP A 378 22.05 -1.63 5.05
CA ASP A 378 22.47 -2.37 3.87
C ASP A 378 21.24 -2.70 3.04
N LEU A 379 21.08 -2.00 1.92
CA LEU A 379 19.94 -2.19 1.03
C LEU A 379 20.03 -3.45 0.16
N GLY A 380 21.12 -4.23 0.30
CA GLY A 380 21.33 -5.49 -0.40
C GLY A 380 21.79 -5.32 -1.85
N VAL A 381 22.24 -6.42 -2.45
CA VAL A 381 22.93 -6.43 -3.74
C VAL A 381 22.06 -6.16 -4.96
N ALA A 382 20.75 -6.30 -4.80
CA ALA A 382 19.77 -6.19 -5.90
C ALA A 382 18.96 -4.90 -5.85
N THR A 383 19.09 -4.09 -4.81
CA THR A 383 18.42 -2.78 -4.71
C THR A 383 19.26 -1.74 -5.45
N LEU A 384 18.64 -1.05 -6.40
CA LEU A 384 19.29 0.06 -7.10
C LEU A 384 19.48 1.24 -6.14
N PRO A 385 20.65 1.92 -6.20
CA PRO A 385 20.84 3.16 -5.47
C PRO A 385 19.87 4.24 -6.02
N PRO A 386 19.51 5.25 -5.21
CA PRO A 386 18.51 6.26 -5.59
C PRO A 386 18.77 6.94 -6.95
N GLU A 387 20.04 7.18 -7.31
CA GLU A 387 20.45 7.78 -8.55
C GLU A 387 20.24 6.89 -9.79
N GLU A 388 20.15 5.58 -9.61
CA GLU A 388 19.90 4.60 -10.67
C GLU A 388 18.43 4.20 -10.79
N LEU A 389 17.58 4.58 -9.83
CA LEU A 389 16.15 4.29 -9.89
C LEU A 389 15.44 5.06 -11.03
N GLY A 390 16.08 6.08 -11.58
CA GLY A 390 15.51 6.92 -12.64
C GLY A 390 14.28 7.72 -12.18
N PRO A 391 13.64 8.47 -13.10
CA PRO A 391 12.46 9.27 -12.78
C PRO A 391 11.28 8.37 -12.38
N ALA A 392 10.47 8.86 -11.45
CA ALA A 392 9.16 8.26 -11.18
C ALA A 392 8.14 8.84 -12.17
N LEU A 393 7.35 7.96 -12.78
CA LEU A 393 6.16 8.35 -13.54
C LEU A 393 4.97 8.41 -12.59
N ASP A 394 4.10 9.40 -12.80
CA ASP A 394 2.86 9.51 -12.06
C ASP A 394 1.92 8.35 -12.40
N GLU A 395 1.20 7.87 -11.40
CA GLU A 395 0.10 6.93 -11.62
C GLU A 395 -1.02 7.62 -12.41
N PRO A 396 -1.63 6.93 -13.39
CA PRO A 396 -2.84 7.41 -14.05
C PRO A 396 -4.00 7.62 -13.08
N HIS A 397 -4.93 8.52 -13.45
CA HIS A 397 -6.19 8.65 -12.73
C HIS A 397 -6.89 7.28 -12.62
N PRO A 398 -7.52 6.95 -11.48
CA PRO A 398 -8.13 5.63 -11.23
C PRO A 398 -9.06 5.12 -12.35
N ASP A 399 -9.84 6.00 -12.98
CA ASP A 399 -10.75 5.65 -14.08
C ASP A 399 -10.05 4.90 -15.22
N TRP A 400 -8.77 5.24 -15.52
CA TRP A 400 -8.02 4.57 -16.58
C TRP A 400 -7.80 3.10 -16.26
N MET A 401 -7.48 2.78 -15.00
CA MET A 401 -7.26 1.40 -14.59
C MET A 401 -8.52 0.56 -14.76
N GLU A 402 -9.65 1.03 -14.21
CA GLU A 402 -10.94 0.34 -14.30
C GLU A 402 -11.34 0.06 -15.76
N ARG A 403 -11.19 1.07 -16.64
CA ARG A 403 -11.57 0.95 -18.06
C ARG A 403 -10.61 0.03 -18.84
N ILE A 404 -9.31 0.12 -18.59
CA ILE A 404 -8.30 -0.75 -19.23
C ILE A 404 -8.52 -2.20 -18.83
N GLU A 405 -8.75 -2.48 -17.55
CA GLU A 405 -9.02 -3.81 -17.05
C GLU A 405 -10.28 -4.42 -17.66
N GLN A 406 -11.33 -3.60 -17.80
CA GLN A 406 -12.55 -4.05 -18.47
C GLN A 406 -12.25 -4.52 -19.91
N VAL A 407 -11.58 -3.67 -20.72
CA VAL A 407 -11.24 -4.00 -22.11
C VAL A 407 -10.27 -5.18 -22.18
N TRP A 408 -9.31 -5.27 -21.23
CA TRP A 408 -8.40 -6.41 -21.17
C TRP A 408 -9.14 -7.72 -20.94
N ARG A 409 -10.08 -7.76 -20.00
CA ARG A 409 -10.91 -8.95 -19.73
C ARG A 409 -11.77 -9.34 -20.92
N GLU A 410 -12.32 -8.37 -21.62
CA GLU A 410 -13.12 -8.61 -22.85
C GLU A 410 -12.28 -9.20 -23.99
N ARG A 411 -11.01 -8.78 -24.14
CA ARG A 411 -10.14 -9.20 -25.24
C ARG A 411 -9.35 -10.48 -24.95
N TYR A 412 -8.88 -10.66 -23.72
CA TYR A 412 -7.90 -11.68 -23.37
C TYR A 412 -8.31 -12.57 -22.20
N GLY A 413 -9.41 -12.27 -21.49
CA GLY A 413 -9.86 -13.03 -20.33
C GLY A 413 -10.19 -14.48 -20.66
N ALA A 414 -9.99 -15.39 -19.70
CA ALA A 414 -10.28 -16.80 -19.86
C ALA A 414 -11.79 -17.03 -20.12
N GLY A 415 -12.15 -17.37 -21.34
CA GLY A 415 -13.54 -17.61 -21.76
C GLY A 415 -13.83 -17.19 -23.19
N ASN A 416 -12.89 -16.55 -23.87
CA ASN A 416 -12.98 -16.22 -25.31
C ASN A 416 -12.24 -17.24 -26.16
#